data_a876f807bb5865b2d060781a8c54412a
#
_entry.id   a876f807bb5865b2d060781a8c54412a
#
_cell.length_a   1.000
_cell.length_b   1.000
_cell.length_c   1.000
_cell.angle_alpha   90.00
_cell.angle_beta   90.00
_cell.angle_gamma   90.00
#
_symmetry.space_group_name_H-M   'P 1'
#
loop_
_entity.id
_entity.type
_entity.pdbx_description
1 polymer ?
#
loop_
_entity_poly.entity_id
_entity_poly.type
_entity_poly.pdbx_seq_one_letter_code
_entity_poly.pdbx_strand_id
1 'polypeptide(L)'
;MFVAQSIRQPDQFYYAHTLSSARRWKTRRGADNAVAQYPNSYIVIAEAEIGSPEHKSLFLIARIQVEKAAEEAYQNHSSEALSFDYPDTHFEELAVRAWERYQQQRLQEVTS
;
A
#
# COMPACT_ATOMS: atom_id res chain seq x y z
N MET A 1 15.44 6.40 -8.61
CA MET A 1 14.61 7.37 -7.89
C MET A 1 13.57 6.64 -7.06
N PHE A 2 12.89 7.35 -6.21
CA PHE A 2 11.88 6.78 -5.30
C PHE A 2 10.49 7.26 -5.67
N VAL A 3 9.50 6.38 -5.49
CA VAL A 3 8.09 6.72 -5.68
C VAL A 3 7.31 6.32 -4.42
N ALA A 4 6.12 6.87 -4.25
CA ALA A 4 5.24 6.53 -3.14
C ALA A 4 3.99 5.86 -3.67
N GLN A 5 3.77 4.61 -3.29
CA GLN A 5 2.64 3.81 -3.71
C GLN A 5 1.54 3.85 -2.64
N SER A 6 0.30 3.99 -3.06
CA SER A 6 -0.83 3.96 -2.14
C SER A 6 -1.01 2.55 -1.56
N ILE A 7 -1.15 2.48 -0.24
CA ILE A 7 -1.39 1.21 0.44
C ILE A 7 -2.82 0.74 0.22
N ARG A 8 -3.79 1.65 0.22
CA ARG A 8 -5.20 1.30 0.06
C ARG A 8 -5.59 0.98 -1.37
N GLN A 9 -4.98 1.69 -2.33
CA GLN A 9 -5.21 1.49 -3.75
C GLN A 9 -3.86 1.29 -4.44
N PRO A 10 -3.35 0.05 -4.47
CA PRO A 10 -1.97 -0.21 -4.89
C PRO A 10 -1.65 0.18 -6.33
N ASP A 11 -2.67 0.35 -7.16
CA ASP A 11 -2.51 0.82 -8.52
C ASP A 11 -2.31 2.33 -8.63
N GLN A 12 -2.47 3.07 -7.52
CA GLN A 12 -2.31 4.51 -7.49
C GLN A 12 -1.04 4.90 -6.73
N PHE A 13 -0.50 6.07 -7.08
CA PHE A 13 0.71 6.62 -6.51
C PHE A 13 0.45 8.05 -6.03
N TYR A 14 1.39 8.61 -5.30
CA TYR A 14 1.28 9.97 -4.79
C TYR A 14 1.10 10.94 -5.96
N TYR A 15 -0.02 11.65 -5.96
CA TYR A 15 -0.45 12.59 -7.00
C TYR A 15 -0.56 11.98 -8.40
N ALA A 16 -0.75 10.66 -8.51
CA ALA A 16 -0.82 10.04 -9.82
C ALA A 16 -1.67 8.78 -9.79
N HIS A 17 -2.33 8.51 -10.89
CA HIS A 17 -3.13 7.28 -11.06
C HIS A 17 -2.34 6.14 -11.68
N THR A 18 -1.14 6.40 -12.16
CA THR A 18 -0.30 5.40 -12.81
C THR A 18 1.14 5.53 -12.34
N LEU A 19 1.90 4.46 -12.49
CA LEU A 19 3.32 4.48 -12.18
C LEU A 19 4.09 5.47 -13.08
N SER A 20 3.73 5.53 -14.35
CA SER A 20 4.43 6.39 -15.31
C SER A 20 4.31 7.87 -14.98
N SER A 21 3.20 8.28 -14.37
CA SER A 21 2.97 9.67 -13.98
C SER A 21 3.29 9.96 -12.51
N ALA A 22 3.74 8.94 -11.76
CA ALA A 22 4.04 9.09 -10.34
C ALA A 22 5.16 10.09 -10.11
N ARG A 23 5.04 10.87 -9.05
CA ARG A 23 6.10 11.78 -8.64
C ARG A 23 7.32 10.98 -8.18
N ARG A 24 8.51 11.45 -8.57
CA ARG A 24 9.78 10.80 -8.24
C ARG A 24 10.64 11.72 -7.39
N TRP A 25 11.34 11.11 -6.42
CA TRP A 25 12.28 11.79 -5.57
C TRP A 25 13.67 11.17 -5.72
N LYS A 26 14.69 11.99 -5.63
CA LYS A 26 16.07 11.49 -5.73
C LYS A 26 16.50 10.72 -4.50
N THR A 27 15.92 11.01 -3.35
CA THR A 27 16.28 10.36 -2.07
C THR A 27 15.04 9.80 -1.40
N ARG A 28 15.24 8.72 -0.62
CA ARG A 28 14.18 8.15 0.21
C ARG A 28 13.67 9.18 1.22
N ARG A 29 14.59 9.94 1.81
CA ARG A 29 14.23 10.96 2.81
C ARG A 29 13.28 12.01 2.23
N GLY A 30 13.53 12.46 1.01
CA GLY A 30 12.65 13.40 0.34
C GLY A 30 11.25 12.84 0.15
N ALA A 31 11.16 11.58 -0.29
CA ALA A 31 9.88 10.90 -0.45
C ALA A 31 9.17 10.70 0.89
N ASP A 32 9.90 10.26 1.92
CA ASP A 32 9.33 10.06 3.25
C ASP A 32 8.77 11.35 3.82
N ASN A 33 9.49 12.46 3.66
CA ASN A 33 9.03 13.77 4.11
C ASN A 33 7.74 14.21 3.40
N ALA A 34 7.64 13.93 2.12
CA ALA A 34 6.46 14.29 1.34
C ALA A 34 5.22 13.53 1.80
N VAL A 35 5.35 12.24 2.12
CA VAL A 35 4.21 11.41 2.54
C VAL A 35 3.98 11.42 4.05
N ALA A 36 4.82 12.09 4.83
CA ALA A 36 4.67 12.18 6.28
C ALA A 36 3.34 12.83 6.68
N GLN A 37 2.78 13.68 5.81
CA GLN A 37 1.48 14.32 6.04
C GLN A 37 0.33 13.33 5.99
N TYR A 38 0.55 12.16 5.41
CA TYR A 38 -0.47 11.12 5.20
C TYR A 38 -0.01 9.82 5.83
N PRO A 39 0.02 9.73 7.17
CA PRO A 39 0.52 8.53 7.84
C PRO A 39 -0.29 7.30 7.43
N ASN A 40 0.41 6.18 7.24
CA ASN A 40 -0.19 4.89 6.88
C ASN A 40 -0.95 4.91 5.54
N SER A 41 -0.64 5.84 4.65
CA SER A 41 -1.30 5.94 3.35
C SER A 41 -0.41 5.52 2.19
N TYR A 42 0.90 5.65 2.33
CA TYR A 42 1.84 5.37 1.24
C TYR A 42 3.05 4.59 1.73
N ILE A 43 3.59 3.76 0.84
CA ILE A 43 4.92 3.16 1.02
C ILE A 43 5.89 3.81 0.03
N VAL A 44 7.11 4.05 0.47
CA VAL A 44 8.17 4.59 -0.38
C VAL A 44 9.01 3.42 -0.88
N ILE A 45 9.22 3.36 -2.21
CA ILE A 45 9.94 2.27 -2.85
C ILE A 45 10.84 2.84 -3.95
N ALA A 46 12.03 2.26 -4.12
CA ALA A 46 12.90 2.60 -5.25
C ALA A 46 12.32 2.04 -6.53
N GLU A 47 12.37 2.81 -7.62
CA GLU A 47 11.83 2.36 -8.90
C GLU A 47 12.44 1.05 -9.37
N ALA A 48 13.73 0.85 -9.13
CA ALA A 48 14.42 -0.37 -9.53
C ALA A 48 13.93 -1.62 -8.78
N GLU A 49 13.30 -1.43 -7.61
CA GLU A 49 12.81 -2.52 -6.79
C GLU A 49 11.32 -2.82 -7.00
N ILE A 50 10.64 -2.04 -7.84
CA ILE A 50 9.21 -2.26 -8.10
C ILE A 50 9.00 -3.63 -8.72
N GLY A 51 8.13 -4.42 -8.10
CA GLY A 51 7.84 -5.79 -8.53
C GLY A 51 8.76 -6.85 -7.94
N SER A 52 9.78 -6.44 -7.19
CA SER A 52 10.69 -7.39 -6.52
C SER A 52 10.01 -8.09 -5.34
N PRO A 53 10.57 -9.22 -4.87
CA PRO A 53 10.07 -9.85 -3.64
C PRO A 53 10.12 -8.93 -2.42
N GLU A 54 11.12 -8.05 -2.35
CA GLU A 54 11.24 -7.06 -1.28
C GLU A 54 10.10 -6.06 -1.32
N HIS A 55 9.73 -5.60 -2.51
CA HIS A 55 8.60 -4.70 -2.70
C HIS A 55 7.30 -5.39 -2.25
N LYS A 56 7.09 -6.63 -2.66
CA LYS A 56 5.92 -7.40 -2.25
C LYS A 56 5.83 -7.52 -0.73
N SER A 57 6.94 -7.90 -0.08
CA SER A 57 6.99 -8.04 1.37
C SER A 57 6.68 -6.73 2.08
N LEU A 58 7.30 -5.64 1.64
CA LEU A 58 7.06 -4.31 2.21
C LEU A 58 5.59 -3.91 2.08
N PHE A 59 5.01 -4.11 0.91
CA PHE A 59 3.61 -3.79 0.67
C PHE A 59 2.67 -4.62 1.54
N LEU A 60 2.89 -5.94 1.61
CA LEU A 60 2.04 -6.84 2.39
C LEU A 60 2.06 -6.47 3.88
N ILE A 61 3.23 -6.22 4.43
CA ILE A 61 3.37 -5.82 5.82
C ILE A 61 2.63 -4.50 6.08
N ALA A 62 2.85 -3.52 5.22
CA ALA A 62 2.19 -2.22 5.36
C ALA A 62 0.67 -2.34 5.27
N ARG A 63 0.18 -3.14 4.32
CA ARG A 63 -1.27 -3.35 4.14
C ARG A 63 -1.90 -4.02 5.35
N ILE A 64 -1.27 -5.06 5.87
CA ILE A 64 -1.75 -5.76 7.06
C ILE A 64 -1.84 -4.80 8.24
N GLN A 65 -0.80 -3.98 8.45
CA GLN A 65 -0.79 -3.01 9.54
C GLN A 65 -1.90 -1.98 9.42
N VAL A 66 -2.14 -1.48 8.22
CA VAL A 66 -3.20 -0.50 7.97
C VAL A 66 -4.58 -1.10 8.24
N GLU A 67 -4.82 -2.31 7.76
CA GLU A 67 -6.10 -2.98 7.96
C GLU A 67 -6.35 -3.29 9.44
N LYS A 68 -5.33 -3.76 10.15
CA LYS A 68 -5.45 -4.00 11.59
C LYS A 68 -5.72 -2.72 12.37
N ALA A 69 -5.02 -1.64 12.04
CA ALA A 69 -5.22 -0.35 12.70
C ALA A 69 -6.63 0.19 12.45
N ALA A 70 -7.14 0.05 11.24
CA ALA A 70 -8.49 0.46 10.90
C ALA A 70 -9.54 -0.35 11.67
N GLU A 71 -9.33 -1.66 11.79
CA GLU A 71 -10.21 -2.55 12.54
C GLU A 71 -10.23 -2.19 14.03
N GLU A 72 -9.06 -1.97 14.61
CA GLU A 72 -8.94 -1.57 16.02
C GLU A 72 -9.64 -0.24 16.29
N ALA A 73 -9.46 0.73 15.40
CA ALA A 73 -10.12 2.03 15.52
C ALA A 73 -11.65 1.88 15.45
N TYR A 74 -12.13 1.04 14.56
CA TYR A 74 -13.56 0.77 14.42
C TYR A 74 -14.12 0.12 15.69
N GLN A 75 -13.42 -0.88 16.23
CA GLN A 75 -13.83 -1.57 17.46
C GLN A 75 -13.86 -0.63 18.66
N ASN A 76 -12.90 0.29 18.74
CA ASN A 76 -12.83 1.24 19.85
C ASN A 76 -13.95 2.27 19.81
N HIS A 77 -14.50 2.57 18.64
CA HIS A 77 -15.59 3.52 18.49
C HIS A 77 -16.99 2.89 18.57
N SER A 78 -17.08 1.58 18.42
CA SER A 78 -18.35 0.88 18.39
C SER A 78 -18.28 -0.37 19.26
N SER A 79 -18.77 -0.25 20.49
CA SER A 79 -18.80 -1.39 21.42
C SER A 79 -19.74 -2.51 20.99
N GLU A 80 -20.63 -2.24 20.03
CA GLU A 80 -21.58 -3.23 19.53
C GLU A 80 -21.08 -4.00 18.30
N ALA A 81 -19.99 -3.56 17.69
CA ALA A 81 -19.45 -4.18 16.48
C ALA A 81 -18.51 -5.35 16.78
N LEU A 82 -18.54 -5.87 17.97
CA LEU A 82 -17.58 -6.85 18.48
C LEU A 82 -17.78 -8.28 18.01
N SER A 83 -18.73 -8.53 17.12
CA SER A 83 -19.02 -9.88 16.68
C SER A 83 -18.21 -10.31 15.47
N PHE A 84 -17.33 -9.45 14.94
CA PHE A 84 -16.48 -9.81 13.80
C PHE A 84 -15.14 -10.30 14.31
N ASP A 85 -15.05 -11.61 14.45
CA ASP A 85 -13.81 -12.29 14.78
C ASP A 85 -13.07 -12.50 13.47
N TYR A 86 -12.28 -11.50 13.06
CA TYR A 86 -11.44 -11.65 11.87
C TYR A 86 -10.21 -12.46 12.24
N PRO A 87 -10.03 -13.64 11.66
CA PRO A 87 -8.78 -14.36 11.85
C PRO A 87 -7.62 -13.55 11.28
N ASP A 88 -6.42 -13.71 11.84
CA ASP A 88 -5.22 -12.99 11.37
C ASP A 88 -5.00 -13.18 9.87
N THR A 89 -5.39 -14.35 9.34
CA THR A 89 -5.29 -14.68 7.93
C THR A 89 -6.16 -13.77 7.05
N HIS A 90 -7.21 -13.17 7.60
CA HIS A 90 -8.09 -12.30 6.81
C HIS A 90 -7.31 -11.09 6.26
N PHE A 91 -6.51 -10.44 7.08
CA PHE A 91 -5.73 -9.29 6.64
C PHE A 91 -4.67 -9.67 5.63
N GLU A 92 -4.05 -10.82 5.81
CA GLU A 92 -3.09 -11.33 4.84
C GLU A 92 -3.74 -11.60 3.49
N GLU A 93 -4.93 -12.20 3.48
CA GLU A 93 -5.66 -12.44 2.24
C GLU A 93 -6.01 -11.15 1.52
N LEU A 94 -6.46 -10.14 2.25
CA LEU A 94 -6.76 -8.84 1.67
C LEU A 94 -5.51 -8.20 1.07
N ALA A 95 -4.39 -8.30 1.75
CA ALA A 95 -3.13 -7.77 1.26
C ALA A 95 -2.68 -8.48 -0.02
N VAL A 96 -2.78 -9.81 -0.06
CA VAL A 96 -2.41 -10.60 -1.23
C VAL A 96 -3.30 -10.25 -2.43
N ARG A 97 -4.61 -10.11 -2.23
CA ARG A 97 -5.53 -9.73 -3.30
C ARG A 97 -5.20 -8.33 -3.86
N ALA A 98 -4.88 -7.40 -2.97
CA ALA A 98 -4.50 -6.06 -3.39
C ALA A 98 -3.20 -6.08 -4.21
N TRP A 99 -2.23 -6.92 -3.80
CA TRP A 99 -0.98 -7.08 -4.54
C TRP A 99 -1.22 -7.70 -5.92
N GLU A 100 -2.04 -8.74 -6.01
CA GLU A 100 -2.36 -9.39 -7.28
C GLU A 100 -3.01 -8.41 -8.25
N ARG A 101 -3.95 -7.59 -7.77
CA ARG A 101 -4.60 -6.57 -8.59
C ARG A 101 -3.57 -5.56 -9.12
N TYR A 102 -2.65 -5.13 -8.29
CA TYR A 102 -1.57 -4.25 -8.69
C TYR A 102 -0.70 -4.86 -9.79
N GLN A 103 -0.34 -6.11 -9.64
CA GLN A 103 0.47 -6.80 -10.65
C GLN A 103 -0.25 -6.92 -11.99
N GLN A 104 -1.54 -7.23 -11.97
CA GLN A 104 -2.34 -7.30 -13.20
C GLN A 104 -2.39 -5.96 -13.92
N GLN A 105 -2.61 -4.88 -13.20
CA GLN A 105 -2.65 -3.55 -13.79
C GLN A 105 -1.29 -3.15 -14.35
N ARG A 106 -0.21 -3.48 -13.64
CA ARG A 106 1.12 -3.20 -14.09
C ARG A 106 1.45 -3.93 -15.40
N LEU A 107 1.05 -5.20 -15.51
CA LEU A 107 1.23 -5.96 -16.75
C LEU A 107 0.46 -5.32 -17.91
N GLN A 108 -0.74 -4.83 -17.67
CA GLN A 108 -1.53 -4.13 -18.69
C GLN A 108 -0.84 -2.84 -19.14
N GLU A 109 -0.25 -2.09 -18.22
CA GLU A 109 0.49 -0.87 -18.55
C GLU A 109 1.70 -1.18 -19.43
N VAL A 110 2.39 -2.29 -19.17
CA VAL A 110 3.58 -2.68 -19.92
C VAL A 110 3.20 -3.19 -21.31
N THR A 111 2.05 -3.83 -21.46
CA THR A 111 1.62 -4.42 -22.75
C THR A 111 0.82 -3.47 -23.63
N SER A 112 0.40 -2.35 -23.08
CA SER A 112 -0.33 -1.34 -23.86
C SER A 112 0.67 -0.27 -24.45
#